data_876fdc0c5ebe91a96d8a9fba67b13265
#
_entry.id   876fdc0c5ebe91a96d8a9fba67b13265
#
_cell.length_a   1.000
_cell.length_b   1.000
_cell.length_c   1.000
_cell.angle_alpha   90.00
_cell.angle_beta   90.00
_cell.angle_gamma   90.00
#
_symmetry.space_group_name_H-M   'P 1'
#
loop_
_entity.id
_entity.type
_entity.pdbx_description
1 polymer ?
#
loop_
_entity_poly.entity_id
_entity_poly.type
_entity_poly.pdbx_seq_one_letter_code
_entity_poly.pdbx_strand_id
1 'polypeptide(L)'
;ALPDTGYMALRLTSDVVSEARVNGVPRREKLARGPGGTYCGLLVLFSLRELAPVAIIHDGYIQVYRVACTSALSAKLLARQDAGDLGLLGSSGQSWAHLVAMNAVCRLRRVNVFSPNPERREIFAERARRELGVAAHAVASAREAIEGSDLVVAATNTSEPVVEGRWLAPGAHVISIVSGDEKTQRRELDDETMRRAAVVVAHSKQVARNTNQGDLAVPVEKGILTWDAIHDLCELVAGRAPRRNSPQEITVFKNHVGLGLQFAAVAPRVYALARRAGIGRELPGEWFLERMKP
;
A
#
# COMPACT_ATOMS: atom_id res chain seq x y z
N ALA A 1 -14.57 12.85 6.97
CA ALA A 1 -15.64 13.21 6.05
C ALA A 1 -15.04 13.69 4.73
N LEU A 2 -15.75 13.48 3.66
CA LEU A 2 -15.46 14.00 2.33
C LEU A 2 -16.74 14.68 1.80
N PRO A 3 -16.88 16.00 2.01
CA PRO A 3 -18.12 16.72 1.69
C PRO A 3 -18.58 16.55 0.25
N ASP A 4 -17.66 16.57 -0.72
CA ASP A 4 -17.97 16.40 -2.15
C ASP A 4 -18.63 15.07 -2.48
N THR A 5 -18.43 14.03 -1.68
CA THR A 5 -19.15 12.75 -1.83
C THR A 5 -20.45 12.69 -1.05
N GLY A 6 -20.67 13.61 -0.12
CA GLY A 6 -21.81 13.59 0.80
C GLY A 6 -21.71 12.54 1.90
N TYR A 7 -20.52 11.97 2.16
CA TYR A 7 -20.35 10.89 3.12
C TYR A 7 -19.19 11.11 4.10
N MET A 8 -19.33 10.51 5.27
CA MET A 8 -18.30 10.28 6.25
C MET A 8 -18.09 8.78 6.43
N ALA A 9 -16.86 8.33 6.58
CA ALA A 9 -16.54 6.95 6.92
C ALA A 9 -15.77 6.87 8.24
N LEU A 10 -16.17 5.93 9.08
CA LEU A 10 -15.47 5.52 10.29
C LEU A 10 -14.95 4.10 10.09
N ARG A 11 -13.63 3.90 10.23
CA ARG A 11 -13.04 2.57 10.20
C ARG A 11 -12.69 2.10 11.59
N LEU A 12 -13.15 0.89 11.93
CA LEU A 12 -12.82 0.19 13.16
C LEU A 12 -12.07 -1.10 12.81
N THR A 13 -10.96 -1.35 13.47
CA THR A 13 -10.19 -2.58 13.31
C THR A 13 -9.59 -2.99 14.64
N SER A 14 -9.48 -4.29 14.86
CA SER A 14 -8.77 -4.86 16.00
C SER A 14 -7.71 -5.84 15.50
N ASP A 15 -6.47 -5.63 15.92
CA ASP A 15 -5.35 -6.50 15.57
C ASP A 15 -4.60 -6.90 16.85
N VAL A 16 -4.24 -8.18 16.94
CA VAL A 16 -3.19 -8.63 17.86
C VAL A 16 -1.92 -8.73 17.05
N VAL A 17 -0.87 -8.10 17.54
CA VAL A 17 0.43 -8.07 16.88
C VAL A 17 1.43 -8.86 17.69
N SER A 18 2.22 -9.70 17.04
CA SER A 18 3.38 -10.38 17.60
C SER A 18 4.63 -10.05 16.79
N GLU A 19 5.77 -10.16 17.45
CA GLU A 19 7.07 -10.13 16.78
C GLU A 19 7.56 -11.55 16.57
N ALA A 20 8.03 -11.84 15.37
CA ALA A 20 8.63 -13.11 14.98
C ALA A 20 9.97 -12.86 14.29
N ARG A 21 10.81 -13.88 14.20
CA ARG A 21 12.03 -13.84 13.38
C ARG A 21 11.95 -14.88 12.27
N VAL A 22 12.21 -14.46 11.05
CA VAL A 22 12.29 -15.35 9.89
C VAL A 22 13.67 -15.17 9.27
N ASN A 23 14.47 -16.23 9.24
CA ASN A 23 15.87 -16.21 8.82
C ASN A 23 16.70 -15.13 9.55
N GLY A 24 16.47 -14.96 10.86
CA GLY A 24 17.13 -13.95 11.68
C GLY A 24 16.56 -12.54 11.59
N VAL A 25 15.76 -12.21 10.59
CA VAL A 25 15.20 -10.88 10.36
C VAL A 25 13.93 -10.70 11.21
N PRO A 26 13.83 -9.62 12.01
CA PRO A 26 12.62 -9.30 12.77
C PRO A 26 11.45 -8.99 11.83
N ARG A 27 10.28 -9.51 12.20
CA ARG A 27 9.03 -9.31 11.46
C ARG A 27 7.89 -9.03 12.39
N ARG A 28 7.00 -8.17 11.97
CA ARG A 28 5.76 -7.90 12.68
C ARG A 28 4.63 -8.72 12.05
N GLU A 29 4.04 -9.61 12.82
CA GLU A 29 2.94 -10.45 12.38
C GLU A 29 1.63 -10.06 13.05
N LYS A 30 0.57 -10.01 12.25
CA LYS A 30 -0.79 -9.86 12.75
C LYS A 30 -1.38 -11.24 12.98
N LEU A 31 -1.90 -11.46 14.18
CA LEU A 31 -2.55 -12.71 14.56
C LEU A 31 -4.07 -12.59 14.38
N ALA A 32 -4.63 -13.52 13.63
CA ALA A 32 -6.07 -13.65 13.45
C ALA A 32 -6.68 -14.24 14.73
N ARG A 33 -7.36 -13.41 15.53
CA ARG A 33 -7.97 -13.80 16.83
C ARG A 33 -9.49 -13.80 16.81
N GLY A 34 -10.10 -13.43 15.68
CA GLY A 34 -11.54 -13.54 15.50
C GLY A 34 -12.01 -14.99 15.39
N PRO A 35 -13.33 -15.25 15.49
CA PRO A 35 -13.89 -16.59 15.32
C PRO A 35 -13.43 -17.23 14.01
N GLY A 36 -13.03 -18.50 14.06
CA GLY A 36 -12.50 -19.23 12.90
C GLY A 36 -11.15 -18.74 12.39
N GLY A 37 -10.35 -18.05 13.22
CA GLY A 37 -9.02 -17.55 12.81
C GLY A 37 -9.11 -16.39 11.82
N THR A 38 -10.06 -15.49 12.00
CA THR A 38 -10.31 -14.33 11.12
C THR A 38 -9.86 -13.02 11.75
N TYR A 39 -9.79 -11.97 10.91
CA TYR A 39 -9.59 -10.59 11.34
C TYR A 39 -10.92 -9.84 11.34
N CYS A 40 -11.09 -8.91 12.28
CA CYS A 40 -12.22 -7.99 12.29
C CYS A 40 -11.79 -6.62 11.77
N GLY A 41 -12.54 -6.11 10.80
CA GLY A 41 -12.40 -4.76 10.30
C GLY A 41 -13.71 -4.30 9.68
N LEU A 42 -14.22 -3.18 10.16
CA LEU A 42 -15.50 -2.60 9.76
C LEU A 42 -15.31 -1.18 9.28
N LEU A 43 -16.07 -0.84 8.25
CA LEU A 43 -16.33 0.52 7.82
C LEU A 43 -17.80 0.84 8.10
N VAL A 44 -18.05 1.90 8.85
CA VAL A 44 -19.39 2.46 9.00
C VAL A 44 -19.47 3.71 8.12
N LEU A 45 -20.38 3.71 7.17
CA LEU A 45 -20.60 4.82 6.25
C LEU A 45 -21.81 5.63 6.74
N PHE A 46 -21.63 6.94 6.88
CA PHE A 46 -22.66 7.88 7.28
C PHE A 46 -23.00 8.82 6.12
N SER A 47 -24.27 9.10 5.91
CA SER A 47 -24.76 10.19 5.07
C SER A 47 -24.52 11.51 5.79
N LEU A 48 -23.88 12.47 5.15
CA LEU A 48 -23.74 13.84 5.67
C LEU A 48 -25.04 14.66 5.51
N ARG A 49 -25.93 14.21 4.63
CA ARG A 49 -27.22 14.85 4.40
C ARG A 49 -28.24 14.46 5.48
N GLU A 50 -28.30 13.15 5.79
CA GLU A 50 -29.30 12.59 6.71
C GLU A 50 -28.77 12.47 8.13
N LEU A 51 -27.45 12.65 8.31
CA LEU A 51 -26.73 12.47 9.58
C LEU A 51 -26.98 11.09 10.22
N ALA A 52 -27.13 10.08 9.36
CA ALA A 52 -27.47 8.71 9.75
C ALA A 52 -26.50 7.70 9.14
N PRO A 53 -26.28 6.53 9.78
CA PRO A 53 -25.54 5.44 9.18
C PRO A 53 -26.31 4.86 7.99
N VAL A 54 -25.65 4.61 6.87
CA VAL A 54 -26.24 4.06 5.66
C VAL A 54 -25.70 2.69 5.28
N ALA A 55 -24.51 2.32 5.78
CA ALA A 55 -23.95 0.99 5.55
C ALA A 55 -22.89 0.61 6.59
N ILE A 56 -22.82 -0.69 6.86
CA ILE A 56 -21.69 -1.33 7.53
C ILE A 56 -21.04 -2.24 6.48
N ILE A 57 -19.75 -2.02 6.22
CA ILE A 57 -19.01 -2.71 5.17
C ILE A 57 -17.79 -3.40 5.80
N HIS A 58 -17.54 -4.66 5.44
CA HIS A 58 -16.28 -5.32 5.78
C HIS A 58 -15.11 -4.62 5.08
N ASP A 59 -14.07 -4.23 5.82
CA ASP A 59 -13.01 -3.38 5.28
C ASP A 59 -11.89 -4.12 4.54
N GLY A 60 -11.81 -5.45 4.65
CA GLY A 60 -10.65 -6.24 4.24
C GLY A 60 -10.17 -5.98 2.82
N TYR A 61 -11.06 -6.02 1.83
CA TYR A 61 -10.71 -5.69 0.45
C TYR A 61 -10.41 -4.20 0.26
N ILE A 62 -11.22 -3.33 0.82
CA ILE A 62 -11.01 -1.87 0.71
C ILE A 62 -9.66 -1.49 1.30
N GLN A 63 -9.34 -2.03 2.48
CA GLN A 63 -8.07 -1.76 3.16
C GLN A 63 -6.86 -2.17 2.31
N VAL A 64 -6.91 -3.29 1.62
CA VAL A 64 -5.80 -3.81 0.83
C VAL A 64 -5.69 -3.07 -0.50
N TYR A 65 -6.79 -2.94 -1.23
CA TYR A 65 -6.79 -2.32 -2.56
C TYR A 65 -6.56 -0.81 -2.52
N ARG A 66 -7.01 -0.08 -1.47
CA ARG A 66 -6.70 1.36 -1.38
C ARG A 66 -5.19 1.62 -1.29
N VAL A 67 -4.42 0.74 -0.61
CA VAL A 67 -2.95 0.85 -0.55
C VAL A 67 -2.36 0.61 -1.94
N ALA A 68 -2.75 -0.49 -2.57
CA ALA A 68 -2.27 -0.88 -3.88
C ALA A 68 -2.58 0.16 -4.97
N CYS A 69 -3.80 0.71 -4.98
CA CYS A 69 -4.18 1.76 -5.94
C CYS A 69 -3.40 3.06 -5.72
N THR A 70 -3.08 3.40 -4.46
CA THR A 70 -2.22 4.56 -4.16
C THR A 70 -0.81 4.35 -4.68
N SER A 71 -0.26 3.15 -4.54
CA SER A 71 1.04 2.76 -5.12
C SER A 71 0.99 2.77 -6.65
N ALA A 72 -0.07 2.27 -7.26
CA ALA A 72 -0.24 2.30 -8.71
C ALA A 72 -0.36 3.72 -9.27
N LEU A 73 -1.00 4.63 -8.51
CA LEU A 73 -1.05 6.05 -8.87
C LEU A 73 0.35 6.67 -8.88
N SER A 74 1.21 6.34 -7.92
CA SER A 74 2.60 6.81 -7.93
C SER A 74 3.37 6.26 -9.13
N ALA A 75 3.20 4.98 -9.47
CA ALA A 75 3.83 4.38 -10.64
C ALA A 75 3.37 5.07 -11.94
N LYS A 76 2.07 5.35 -12.07
CA LYS A 76 1.53 6.08 -13.23
C LYS A 76 2.14 7.46 -13.41
N LEU A 77 2.57 8.12 -12.33
CA LEU A 77 3.09 9.49 -12.35
C LEU A 77 4.62 9.56 -12.35
N LEU A 78 5.30 8.57 -11.82
CA LEU A 78 6.76 8.57 -11.58
C LEU A 78 7.53 7.49 -12.32
N ALA A 79 6.91 6.36 -12.70
CA ALA A 79 7.60 5.35 -13.48
C ALA A 79 7.84 5.82 -14.93
N ARG A 80 8.76 5.17 -15.61
CA ARG A 80 8.94 5.36 -17.06
C ARG A 80 7.68 4.88 -17.79
N GLN A 81 7.37 5.47 -18.92
CA GLN A 81 6.18 5.08 -19.70
C GLN A 81 6.27 3.65 -20.28
N ASP A 82 7.49 3.18 -20.54
CA ASP A 82 7.78 1.84 -21.03
C ASP A 82 8.03 0.80 -19.92
N ALA A 83 7.90 1.20 -18.64
CA ALA A 83 8.09 0.31 -17.50
C ALA A 83 7.13 -0.89 -17.56
N GLY A 84 7.70 -2.10 -17.49
CA GLY A 84 6.91 -3.33 -17.59
C GLY A 84 7.49 -4.52 -16.83
N ASP A 85 8.73 -4.44 -16.36
CA ASP A 85 9.37 -5.48 -15.57
C ASP A 85 9.24 -5.17 -14.09
N LEU A 86 8.48 -6.01 -13.38
CA LEU A 86 8.15 -5.82 -11.95
C LEU A 86 8.92 -6.79 -11.06
N GLY A 87 9.69 -6.25 -10.13
CA GLY A 87 10.21 -6.95 -8.96
C GLY A 87 9.26 -6.79 -7.77
N LEU A 88 8.70 -7.90 -7.30
CA LEU A 88 7.74 -7.91 -6.20
C LEU A 88 8.28 -8.67 -5.01
N LEU A 89 8.48 -7.98 -3.89
CA LEU A 89 8.91 -8.56 -2.64
C LEU A 89 7.71 -8.77 -1.70
N GLY A 90 7.42 -10.03 -1.40
CA GLY A 90 6.26 -10.48 -0.62
C GLY A 90 5.30 -11.32 -1.46
N SER A 91 4.53 -12.20 -0.79
CA SER A 91 3.54 -13.10 -1.39
C SER A 91 2.21 -13.10 -0.62
N SER A 92 1.90 -11.97 0.03
CA SER A 92 0.69 -11.78 0.82
C SER A 92 -0.46 -11.18 0.00
N GLY A 93 -1.61 -10.98 0.65
CA GLY A 93 -2.74 -10.25 0.04
C GLY A 93 -2.39 -8.81 -0.37
N GLN A 94 -1.48 -8.15 0.34
CA GLN A 94 -0.98 -6.83 -0.07
C GLN A 94 -0.18 -6.92 -1.37
N SER A 95 0.72 -7.90 -1.48
CA SER A 95 1.49 -8.13 -2.71
C SER A 95 0.57 -8.45 -3.89
N TRP A 96 -0.48 -9.25 -3.66
CA TRP A 96 -1.48 -9.56 -4.69
C TRP A 96 -2.22 -8.33 -5.19
N ALA A 97 -2.72 -7.49 -4.27
CA ALA A 97 -3.41 -6.27 -4.66
C ALA A 97 -2.49 -5.30 -5.41
N HIS A 98 -1.20 -5.21 -5.01
CA HIS A 98 -0.22 -4.40 -5.73
C HIS A 98 0.02 -4.93 -7.15
N LEU A 99 0.15 -6.25 -7.32
CA LEU A 99 0.27 -6.83 -8.65
C LEU A 99 -0.94 -6.50 -9.54
N VAL A 100 -2.16 -6.68 -9.01
CA VAL A 100 -3.40 -6.33 -9.73
C VAL A 100 -3.43 -4.85 -10.11
N ALA A 101 -3.09 -3.96 -9.16
CA ALA A 101 -3.12 -2.52 -9.38
C ALA A 101 -2.02 -2.06 -10.36
N MET A 102 -0.81 -2.63 -10.29
CA MET A 102 0.26 -2.35 -11.26
C MET A 102 -0.11 -2.82 -12.65
N ASN A 103 -0.69 -4.02 -12.79
CA ASN A 103 -1.16 -4.54 -14.08
C ASN A 103 -2.28 -3.69 -14.71
N ALA A 104 -3.02 -2.95 -13.90
CA ALA A 104 -4.06 -2.03 -14.39
C ALA A 104 -3.50 -0.70 -14.94
N VAL A 105 -2.30 -0.29 -14.54
CA VAL A 105 -1.71 1.01 -14.93
C VAL A 105 -0.44 0.87 -15.78
N CYS A 106 0.22 -0.27 -15.75
CA CYS A 106 1.43 -0.59 -16.49
C CYS A 106 1.20 -1.84 -17.35
N ARG A 107 1.77 -1.88 -18.55
CA ARG A 107 1.79 -3.10 -19.35
C ARG A 107 2.90 -4.03 -18.84
N LEU A 108 2.58 -4.88 -17.88
CA LEU A 108 3.56 -5.80 -17.30
C LEU A 108 4.00 -6.85 -18.33
N ARG A 109 5.32 -6.95 -18.54
CA ARG A 109 5.97 -7.96 -19.39
C ARG A 109 6.44 -9.15 -18.58
N ARG A 110 7.03 -8.89 -17.40
CA ARG A 110 7.59 -9.88 -16.50
C ARG A 110 7.35 -9.47 -15.07
N VAL A 111 7.08 -10.46 -14.21
CA VAL A 111 6.93 -10.27 -12.77
C VAL A 111 7.80 -11.28 -12.04
N ASN A 112 8.84 -10.81 -11.36
CA ASN A 112 9.67 -11.65 -10.51
C ASN A 112 9.20 -11.51 -9.06
N VAL A 113 8.81 -12.62 -8.45
CA VAL A 113 8.25 -12.63 -7.09
C VAL A 113 9.21 -13.31 -6.13
N PHE A 114 9.59 -12.60 -5.07
CA PHE A 114 10.35 -13.18 -3.98
C PHE A 114 9.60 -13.08 -2.65
N SER A 115 9.61 -14.16 -1.89
CA SER A 115 9.34 -14.18 -0.44
C SER A 115 10.16 -15.31 0.20
N PRO A 116 10.45 -15.25 1.51
CA PRO A 116 11.28 -16.26 2.18
C PRO A 116 10.75 -17.69 2.09
N ASN A 117 9.42 -17.84 2.01
CA ASN A 117 8.80 -19.16 1.87
C ASN A 117 8.70 -19.55 0.37
N PRO A 118 9.41 -20.59 -0.09
CA PRO A 118 9.44 -21.00 -1.49
C PRO A 118 8.08 -21.43 -2.02
N GLU A 119 7.33 -22.20 -1.25
CA GLU A 119 6.02 -22.71 -1.65
C GLU A 119 5.02 -21.55 -1.86
N ARG A 120 4.98 -20.60 -0.92
CA ARG A 120 4.08 -19.43 -1.03
C ARG A 120 4.38 -18.57 -2.25
N ARG A 121 5.66 -18.34 -2.57
CA ARG A 121 6.01 -17.53 -3.75
C ARG A 121 5.70 -18.25 -5.06
N GLU A 122 5.84 -19.60 -5.10
CA GLU A 122 5.45 -20.37 -6.28
C GLU A 122 3.94 -20.37 -6.49
N ILE A 123 3.15 -20.65 -5.44
CA ILE A 123 1.68 -20.56 -5.49
C ILE A 123 1.24 -19.15 -5.95
N PHE A 124 1.92 -18.11 -5.47
CA PHE A 124 1.64 -16.71 -5.89
C PHE A 124 1.91 -16.50 -7.38
N ALA A 125 3.07 -16.95 -7.87
CA ALA A 125 3.45 -16.80 -9.28
C ALA A 125 2.51 -17.60 -10.20
N GLU A 126 2.15 -18.82 -9.82
CA GLU A 126 1.18 -19.63 -10.54
C GLU A 126 -0.19 -18.97 -10.61
N ARG A 127 -0.66 -18.45 -9.49
CA ARG A 127 -1.89 -17.68 -9.44
C ARG A 127 -1.86 -16.45 -10.36
N ALA A 128 -0.74 -15.74 -10.39
CA ALA A 128 -0.58 -14.56 -11.24
C ALA A 128 -0.64 -14.92 -12.75
N ARG A 129 0.00 -16.01 -13.12
CA ARG A 129 -0.10 -16.55 -14.50
C ARG A 129 -1.53 -16.90 -14.87
N ARG A 130 -2.22 -17.64 -13.98
CA ARG A 130 -3.58 -18.12 -14.24
C ARG A 130 -4.64 -17.02 -14.24
N GLU A 131 -4.61 -16.11 -13.26
CA GLU A 131 -5.69 -15.13 -13.05
C GLU A 131 -5.47 -13.82 -13.79
N LEU A 132 -4.21 -13.42 -14.03
CA LEU A 132 -3.88 -12.13 -14.66
C LEU A 132 -3.23 -12.27 -16.03
N GLY A 133 -2.83 -13.47 -16.46
CA GLY A 133 -2.17 -13.70 -17.72
C GLY A 133 -0.77 -13.07 -17.82
N VAL A 134 -0.14 -12.72 -16.70
CA VAL A 134 1.20 -12.11 -16.68
C VAL A 134 2.30 -13.16 -16.58
N ALA A 135 3.46 -12.93 -17.20
CA ALA A 135 4.62 -13.81 -17.09
C ALA A 135 5.27 -13.66 -15.70
N ALA A 136 4.74 -14.39 -14.71
CA ALA A 136 5.20 -14.35 -13.33
C ALA A 136 6.12 -15.53 -12.99
N HIS A 137 7.22 -15.25 -12.31
CA HIS A 137 8.26 -16.19 -11.92
C HIS A 137 8.54 -16.06 -10.42
N ALA A 138 8.56 -17.19 -9.72
CA ALA A 138 9.10 -17.27 -8.37
C ALA A 138 10.62 -17.32 -8.43
N VAL A 139 11.30 -16.40 -7.78
CA VAL A 139 12.77 -16.31 -7.80
C VAL A 139 13.37 -16.64 -6.43
N ALA A 140 14.66 -17.00 -6.39
CA ALA A 140 15.31 -17.54 -5.19
C ALA A 140 15.73 -16.45 -4.19
N SER A 141 15.90 -15.20 -4.65
CA SER A 141 16.40 -14.09 -3.81
C SER A 141 15.69 -12.77 -4.11
N ALA A 142 15.75 -11.83 -3.14
CA ALA A 142 15.30 -10.46 -3.33
C ALA A 142 16.11 -9.77 -4.45
N ARG A 143 17.41 -10.06 -4.54
CA ARG A 143 18.29 -9.56 -5.59
C ARG A 143 17.78 -9.94 -6.99
N GLU A 144 17.48 -11.22 -7.22
CA GLU A 144 16.94 -11.69 -8.50
C GLU A 144 15.59 -11.05 -8.84
N ALA A 145 14.78 -10.74 -7.83
CA ALA A 145 13.52 -10.03 -8.06
C ALA A 145 13.73 -8.58 -8.50
N ILE A 146 14.77 -7.91 -8.01
CA ILE A 146 15.00 -6.48 -8.20
C ILE A 146 15.88 -6.19 -9.43
N GLU A 147 16.94 -6.98 -9.65
CA GLU A 147 17.89 -6.72 -10.75
C GLU A 147 17.18 -6.71 -12.11
N GLY A 148 17.38 -5.63 -12.86
CA GLY A 148 16.76 -5.42 -14.17
C GLY A 148 15.27 -5.12 -14.15
N SER A 149 14.68 -4.83 -12.99
CA SER A 149 13.27 -4.42 -12.88
C SER A 149 13.10 -2.91 -13.05
N ASP A 150 12.06 -2.53 -13.80
CA ASP A 150 11.63 -1.14 -13.99
C ASP A 150 10.83 -0.63 -12.78
N LEU A 151 10.07 -1.54 -12.18
CA LEU A 151 9.21 -1.31 -11.02
C LEU A 151 9.66 -2.25 -9.90
N VAL A 152 9.84 -1.73 -8.71
CA VAL A 152 10.14 -2.52 -7.51
C VAL A 152 9.10 -2.22 -6.45
N VAL A 153 8.37 -3.25 -6.02
CA VAL A 153 7.37 -3.13 -4.96
C VAL A 153 7.78 -3.99 -3.78
N ALA A 154 8.12 -3.36 -2.67
CA ALA A 154 8.31 -4.02 -1.40
C ALA A 154 6.97 -3.99 -0.63
N ALA A 155 6.35 -5.17 -0.47
CA ALA A 155 5.08 -5.37 0.22
C ALA A 155 5.23 -6.46 1.28
N THR A 156 6.11 -6.21 2.25
CA THR A 156 6.57 -7.18 3.24
C THR A 156 6.10 -6.83 4.66
N ASN A 157 6.36 -7.73 5.58
CA ASN A 157 6.21 -7.48 7.01
C ASN A 157 7.56 -7.35 7.74
N THR A 158 8.64 -7.09 6.99
CA THR A 158 9.98 -6.93 7.54
C THR A 158 10.11 -5.72 8.47
N SER A 159 11.11 -5.74 9.34
CA SER A 159 11.54 -4.58 10.12
C SER A 159 12.88 -4.01 9.66
N GLU A 160 13.58 -4.73 8.77
CA GLU A 160 14.89 -4.36 8.23
C GLU A 160 14.83 -4.27 6.70
N PRO A 161 15.70 -3.50 6.04
CA PRO A 161 15.73 -3.34 4.60
C PRO A 161 15.86 -4.67 3.85
N VAL A 162 15.06 -4.81 2.81
CA VAL A 162 15.06 -5.95 1.87
C VAL A 162 15.29 -5.51 0.43
N VAL A 163 15.22 -4.22 0.17
CA VAL A 163 15.64 -3.58 -1.09
C VAL A 163 16.98 -2.93 -0.85
N GLU A 164 17.99 -3.35 -1.58
CA GLU A 164 19.31 -2.73 -1.59
C GLU A 164 19.46 -1.86 -2.84
N GLY A 165 19.77 -0.59 -2.64
CA GLY A 165 19.87 0.39 -3.72
C GLY A 165 20.85 0.00 -4.82
N ARG A 166 21.92 -0.75 -4.49
CA ARG A 166 22.89 -1.25 -5.47
C ARG A 166 22.33 -2.22 -6.51
N TRP A 167 21.18 -2.84 -6.24
CA TRP A 167 20.52 -3.76 -7.18
C TRP A 167 19.58 -3.04 -8.16
N LEU A 168 19.25 -1.79 -7.88
CA LEU A 168 18.32 -1.02 -8.70
C LEU A 168 18.94 -0.65 -10.04
N ALA A 169 18.21 -0.92 -11.10
CA ALA A 169 18.55 -0.44 -12.43
C ALA A 169 18.37 1.08 -12.52
N PRO A 170 19.14 1.78 -13.37
CA PRO A 170 18.83 3.16 -13.74
C PRO A 170 17.39 3.25 -14.24
N GLY A 171 16.68 4.27 -13.80
CA GLY A 171 15.28 4.50 -14.18
C GLY A 171 14.24 3.69 -13.41
N ALA A 172 14.61 2.92 -12.41
CA ALA A 172 13.66 2.18 -11.58
C ALA A 172 12.71 3.12 -10.80
N HIS A 173 11.47 2.66 -10.61
CA HIS A 173 10.52 3.25 -9.67
C HIS A 173 10.32 2.28 -8.49
N VAL A 174 10.64 2.72 -7.28
CA VAL A 174 10.65 1.90 -6.07
C VAL A 174 9.51 2.30 -5.15
N ILE A 175 8.77 1.32 -4.68
CA ILE A 175 7.62 1.50 -3.78
C ILE A 175 7.84 0.67 -2.52
N SER A 176 7.72 1.32 -1.35
CA SER A 176 7.68 0.66 -0.04
C SER A 176 6.35 0.91 0.65
N ILE A 177 5.80 -0.14 1.29
CA ILE A 177 4.54 -0.06 2.00
C ILE A 177 4.62 -0.39 3.48
N VAL A 178 5.76 -0.84 3.97
CA VAL A 178 5.90 -1.15 5.41
C VAL A 178 5.56 0.09 6.24
N SER A 179 4.80 -0.10 7.32
CA SER A 179 4.48 0.96 8.24
C SER A 179 5.04 0.64 9.62
N GLY A 180 5.82 1.56 10.16
CA GLY A 180 6.18 1.59 11.56
C GLY A 180 5.12 2.30 12.41
N ASP A 181 5.44 2.48 13.66
CA ASP A 181 4.71 3.33 14.62
C ASP A 181 5.74 4.10 15.46
N GLU A 182 5.27 4.92 16.39
CA GLU A 182 6.15 5.74 17.25
C GLU A 182 7.22 4.95 17.99
N LYS A 183 6.97 3.68 18.31
CA LYS A 183 7.86 2.80 19.08
C LYS A 183 8.77 1.95 18.20
N THR A 184 8.36 1.65 16.98
CA THR A 184 9.05 0.69 16.11
C THR A 184 9.26 1.28 14.72
N GLN A 185 10.46 1.73 14.45
CA GLN A 185 10.87 2.07 13.10
C GLN A 185 11.00 0.78 12.28
N ARG A 186 10.38 0.76 11.11
CA ARG A 186 10.46 -0.36 10.17
C ARG A 186 10.90 0.14 8.82
N ARG A 187 11.70 -0.65 8.15
CA ARG A 187 12.27 -0.28 6.85
C ARG A 187 12.16 -1.43 5.85
N GLU A 188 11.87 -1.10 4.61
CA GLU A 188 12.02 -1.99 3.46
C GLU A 188 13.18 -1.58 2.56
N LEU A 189 13.56 -0.29 2.60
CA LEU A 189 14.56 0.33 1.74
C LEU A 189 15.83 0.63 2.54
N ASP A 190 17.01 0.37 1.95
CA ASP A 190 18.28 0.74 2.53
C ASP A 190 18.64 2.23 2.29
N ASP A 191 19.73 2.67 2.88
CA ASP A 191 20.21 4.05 2.75
C ASP A 191 20.68 4.36 1.32
N GLU A 192 21.21 3.37 0.61
CA GLU A 192 21.69 3.54 -0.77
C GLU A 192 20.53 3.78 -1.74
N THR A 193 19.39 3.13 -1.53
CA THR A 193 18.15 3.42 -2.28
C THR A 193 17.81 4.90 -2.20
N MET A 194 17.88 5.49 -1.00
CA MET A 194 17.56 6.90 -0.78
C MET A 194 18.61 7.85 -1.34
N ARG A 195 19.92 7.50 -1.29
CA ARG A 195 20.98 8.32 -1.92
C ARG A 195 20.83 8.39 -3.44
N ARG A 196 20.40 7.28 -4.05
CA ARG A 196 20.23 7.18 -5.51
C ARG A 196 18.92 7.76 -6.03
N ALA A 197 17.96 8.03 -5.14
CA ALA A 197 16.66 8.57 -5.52
C ALA A 197 16.78 10.04 -5.94
N ALA A 198 16.40 10.34 -7.18
CA ALA A 198 16.28 11.72 -7.68
C ALA A 198 14.98 12.40 -7.20
N VAL A 199 13.92 11.62 -7.01
CA VAL A 199 12.62 12.10 -6.52
C VAL A 199 12.10 11.16 -5.45
N VAL A 200 11.78 11.69 -4.28
CA VAL A 200 11.18 10.96 -3.15
C VAL A 200 9.81 11.55 -2.84
N VAL A 201 8.79 10.71 -2.91
CA VAL A 201 7.41 11.09 -2.61
C VAL A 201 6.88 10.23 -1.47
N ALA A 202 6.24 10.86 -0.51
CA ALA A 202 5.49 10.20 0.55
C ALA A 202 3.99 10.27 0.29
N HIS A 203 3.23 9.29 0.75
CA HIS A 203 1.77 9.38 0.73
C HIS A 203 1.28 10.64 1.49
N SER A 204 1.84 10.90 2.66
CA SER A 204 1.72 12.15 3.42
C SER A 204 2.99 12.37 4.23
N LYS A 205 3.76 13.40 3.90
CA LYS A 205 4.98 13.80 4.60
C LYS A 205 4.73 14.08 6.08
N GLN A 206 3.66 14.80 6.36
CA GLN A 206 3.29 15.13 7.74
C GLN A 206 3.01 13.88 8.57
N VAL A 207 2.23 12.94 8.04
CA VAL A 207 1.94 11.67 8.73
C VAL A 207 3.22 10.84 8.86
N ALA A 208 4.05 10.76 7.83
CA ALA A 208 5.31 10.03 7.86
C ALA A 208 6.23 10.53 8.99
N ARG A 209 6.32 11.86 9.13
CA ARG A 209 7.10 12.51 10.18
C ARG A 209 6.54 12.24 11.57
N ASN A 210 5.24 12.41 11.75
CA ASN A 210 4.57 12.23 13.05
C ASN A 210 4.59 10.77 13.54
N THR A 211 4.58 9.80 12.61
CA THR A 211 4.59 8.37 12.93
C THR A 211 5.97 7.72 12.75
N ASN A 212 7.01 8.53 12.61
CA ASN A 212 8.41 8.10 12.55
C ASN A 212 8.66 6.95 11.55
N GLN A 213 8.21 7.13 10.28
CA GLN A 213 8.32 6.09 9.26
C GLN A 213 9.78 5.85 8.86
N GLY A 214 10.33 4.70 9.23
CA GLY A 214 11.77 4.40 9.17
C GLY A 214 12.42 4.53 7.79
N ASP A 215 11.71 4.24 6.70
CA ASP A 215 12.25 4.44 5.34
C ASP A 215 12.55 5.91 5.01
N LEU A 216 11.91 6.86 5.70
CA LEU A 216 12.14 8.30 5.52
C LEU A 216 12.89 8.92 6.70
N ALA A 217 12.46 8.60 7.93
CA ALA A 217 13.02 9.19 9.13
C ALA A 217 14.50 8.85 9.31
N VAL A 218 14.88 7.59 9.15
CA VAL A 218 16.29 7.15 9.33
C VAL A 218 17.24 7.80 8.31
N PRO A 219 16.95 7.86 7.00
CA PRO A 219 17.76 8.63 6.06
C PRO A 219 17.83 10.14 6.38
N VAL A 220 16.77 10.74 6.92
CA VAL A 220 16.79 12.15 7.36
C VAL A 220 17.69 12.32 8.60
N GLU A 221 17.57 11.47 9.59
CA GLU A 221 18.42 11.47 10.78
C GLU A 221 19.90 11.32 10.44
N LYS A 222 20.23 10.55 9.38
CA LYS A 222 21.58 10.35 8.87
C LYS A 222 22.08 11.45 7.92
N GLY A 223 21.25 12.46 7.63
CA GLY A 223 21.59 13.54 6.68
C GLY A 223 21.66 13.12 5.22
N ILE A 224 21.08 11.96 4.86
CA ILE A 224 21.00 11.46 3.48
C ILE A 224 19.89 12.20 2.72
N LEU A 225 18.79 12.52 3.41
CA LEU A 225 17.66 13.28 2.92
C LEU A 225 17.36 14.45 3.86
N THR A 226 16.55 15.38 3.38
CA THR A 226 15.88 16.37 4.23
C THR A 226 14.38 16.25 4.08
N TRP A 227 13.61 16.62 5.10
CA TRP A 227 12.15 16.60 5.01
C TRP A 227 11.61 17.51 3.90
N ASP A 228 12.35 18.57 3.56
CA ASP A 228 11.96 19.53 2.49
C ASP A 228 12.14 18.92 1.10
N ALA A 229 13.08 17.99 0.93
CA ALA A 229 13.29 17.27 -0.33
C ALA A 229 12.25 16.16 -0.57
N ILE A 230 11.44 15.82 0.43
CA ILE A 230 10.37 14.84 0.32
C ILE A 230 9.07 15.56 -0.06
N HIS A 231 8.40 15.08 -1.11
CA HIS A 231 7.14 15.65 -1.61
C HIS A 231 5.94 14.83 -1.15
N ASP A 232 4.77 15.47 -1.10
CA ASP A 232 3.50 14.78 -0.85
C ASP A 232 2.88 14.24 -2.13
N LEU A 233 2.21 13.09 -2.05
CA LEU A 233 1.47 12.52 -3.20
C LEU A 233 0.41 13.49 -3.75
N CYS A 234 -0.25 14.25 -2.88
CA CYS A 234 -1.24 15.24 -3.32
C CYS A 234 -0.61 16.38 -4.14
N GLU A 235 0.62 16.78 -3.83
CA GLU A 235 1.38 17.76 -4.62
C GLU A 235 1.76 17.18 -5.99
N LEU A 236 2.19 15.91 -6.02
CA LEU A 236 2.50 15.20 -7.26
C LEU A 236 1.27 15.11 -8.18
N VAL A 237 0.11 14.72 -7.62
CA VAL A 237 -1.16 14.64 -8.36
C VAL A 237 -1.59 16.01 -8.89
N ALA A 238 -1.39 17.06 -8.10
CA ALA A 238 -1.72 18.44 -8.48
C ALA A 238 -0.68 19.08 -9.43
N GLY A 239 0.39 18.36 -9.82
CA GLY A 239 1.45 18.88 -10.69
C GLY A 239 2.37 19.91 -10.03
N ARG A 240 2.40 19.97 -8.69
CA ARG A 240 3.24 20.89 -7.93
C ARG A 240 4.54 20.27 -7.40
N ALA A 241 4.65 18.94 -7.43
CA ALA A 241 5.88 18.24 -7.10
C ALA A 241 6.64 17.84 -8.38
N PRO A 242 7.98 17.70 -8.29
CA PRO A 242 8.77 17.26 -9.42
C PRO A 242 8.37 15.83 -9.84
N ARG A 243 8.46 15.58 -11.12
CA ARG A 243 8.37 14.25 -11.71
C ARG A 243 9.76 13.84 -12.17
N ARG A 244 9.86 12.66 -12.73
CA ARG A 244 11.05 12.19 -13.43
C ARG A 244 11.43 13.15 -14.57
N ASN A 245 12.69 13.61 -14.58
CA ASN A 245 13.24 14.47 -15.64
C ASN A 245 14.09 13.68 -16.65
N SER A 246 14.59 12.51 -16.25
CA SER A 246 15.46 11.67 -17.08
C SER A 246 15.04 10.20 -16.98
N PRO A 247 15.13 9.42 -18.08
CA PRO A 247 14.86 7.98 -18.04
C PRO A 247 15.73 7.20 -17.04
N GLN A 248 16.90 7.72 -16.66
CA GLN A 248 17.85 7.09 -15.76
C GLN A 248 17.59 7.39 -14.29
N GLU A 249 16.81 8.41 -13.97
CA GLU A 249 16.52 8.78 -12.59
C GLU A 249 15.75 7.68 -11.86
N ILE A 250 16.17 7.36 -10.64
CA ILE A 250 15.43 6.49 -9.74
C ILE A 250 14.43 7.35 -8.97
N THR A 251 13.20 6.88 -8.88
CA THR A 251 12.15 7.53 -8.11
C THR A 251 11.63 6.62 -7.02
N VAL A 252 11.33 7.17 -5.84
CA VAL A 252 10.88 6.42 -4.67
C VAL A 252 9.53 6.93 -4.21
N PHE A 253 8.62 6.02 -3.95
CA PHE A 253 7.34 6.30 -3.30
C PHE A 253 7.21 5.54 -1.99
N LYS A 254 7.08 6.27 -0.89
CA LYS A 254 6.76 5.71 0.42
C LYS A 254 5.26 5.75 0.67
N ASN A 255 4.62 4.59 0.50
CA ASN A 255 3.22 4.40 0.85
C ASN A 255 3.12 3.88 2.29
N HIS A 256 2.65 4.71 3.18
CA HIS A 256 2.53 4.40 4.60
C HIS A 256 1.09 4.61 5.08
N VAL A 257 0.88 4.52 6.38
CA VAL A 257 -0.43 4.58 7.05
C VAL A 257 -1.50 5.33 6.26
N GLY A 258 -2.61 4.64 5.95
CA GLY A 258 -3.68 5.22 5.14
C GLY A 258 -4.42 6.35 5.85
N LEU A 259 -4.84 7.31 5.06
CA LEU A 259 -5.68 8.40 5.54
C LEU A 259 -7.14 7.95 5.60
N GLY A 260 -7.87 8.34 6.64
CA GLY A 260 -9.31 8.12 6.76
C GLY A 260 -10.12 8.62 5.55
N LEU A 261 -9.58 9.65 4.88
CA LEU A 261 -10.11 10.22 3.65
C LEU A 261 -10.28 9.18 2.52
N GLN A 262 -9.36 8.22 2.39
CA GLN A 262 -9.42 7.17 1.37
C GLN A 262 -10.66 6.28 1.55
N PHE A 263 -11.04 5.98 2.79
CA PHE A 263 -12.25 5.21 3.08
C PHE A 263 -13.52 6.02 2.78
N ALA A 264 -13.52 7.31 3.11
CA ALA A 264 -14.63 8.21 2.77
C ALA A 264 -14.81 8.38 1.25
N ALA A 265 -13.73 8.23 0.46
CA ALA A 265 -13.80 8.28 -1.00
C ALA A 265 -14.27 6.94 -1.63
N VAL A 266 -13.77 5.80 -1.11
CA VAL A 266 -14.00 4.48 -1.73
C VAL A 266 -15.30 3.82 -1.25
N ALA A 267 -15.64 3.92 0.04
CA ALA A 267 -16.81 3.24 0.60
C ALA A 267 -18.15 3.65 -0.03
N PRO A 268 -18.42 4.93 -0.36
CA PRO A 268 -19.62 5.30 -1.08
C PRO A 268 -19.75 4.61 -2.44
N ARG A 269 -18.64 4.44 -3.15
CA ARG A 269 -18.63 3.74 -4.44
C ARG A 269 -18.94 2.25 -4.28
N VAL A 270 -18.35 1.61 -3.28
CA VAL A 270 -18.63 0.20 -2.94
C VAL A 270 -20.09 0.04 -2.56
N TYR A 271 -20.62 0.90 -1.71
CA TYR A 271 -22.04 0.91 -1.33
C TYR A 271 -22.96 1.05 -2.54
N ALA A 272 -22.70 2.01 -3.42
CA ALA A 272 -23.50 2.21 -4.63
C ALA A 272 -23.47 0.99 -5.58
N LEU A 273 -22.32 0.35 -5.72
CA LEU A 273 -22.17 -0.86 -6.54
C LEU A 273 -22.91 -2.05 -5.90
N ALA A 274 -22.78 -2.24 -4.60
CA ALA A 274 -23.48 -3.30 -3.87
C ALA A 274 -25.00 -3.15 -3.97
N ARG A 275 -25.52 -1.94 -3.80
CA ARG A 275 -26.97 -1.63 -3.98
C ARG A 275 -27.45 -1.98 -5.39
N ARG A 276 -26.70 -1.61 -6.42
CA ARG A 276 -27.04 -1.94 -7.82
C ARG A 276 -27.03 -3.45 -8.09
N ALA A 277 -26.14 -4.16 -7.45
CA ALA A 277 -25.99 -5.62 -7.62
C ALA A 277 -26.93 -6.43 -6.70
N GLY A 278 -27.74 -5.78 -5.86
CA GLY A 278 -28.59 -6.47 -4.87
C GLY A 278 -27.80 -7.23 -3.81
N ILE A 279 -26.56 -6.80 -3.53
CA ILE A 279 -25.67 -7.45 -2.55
C ILE A 279 -25.83 -6.75 -1.21
N GLY A 280 -25.94 -7.55 -0.14
CA GLY A 280 -26.03 -7.07 1.24
C GLY A 280 -27.35 -7.51 1.90
N ARG A 281 -27.53 -7.04 3.12
CA ARG A 281 -28.78 -7.22 3.89
C ARG A 281 -29.21 -5.86 4.41
N GLU A 282 -30.48 -5.56 4.31
CA GLU A 282 -31.04 -4.36 4.93
C GLU A 282 -31.25 -4.61 6.42
N LEU A 283 -30.87 -3.63 7.22
CA LEU A 283 -31.13 -3.59 8.65
C LEU A 283 -32.13 -2.47 8.93
N PRO A 284 -33.03 -2.65 9.92
CA PRO A 284 -33.94 -1.60 10.32
C PRO A 284 -33.22 -0.35 10.77
N GLY A 285 -33.41 0.78 10.10
CA GLY A 285 -32.72 2.03 10.40
C GLY A 285 -32.95 2.54 11.81
N GLU A 286 -34.14 2.30 12.33
CA GLU A 286 -34.58 2.67 13.68
C GLU A 286 -33.72 2.04 14.79
N TRP A 287 -32.98 0.97 14.51
CA TRP A 287 -32.06 0.38 15.50
C TRP A 287 -30.86 1.28 15.80
N PHE A 288 -30.59 2.24 14.94
CA PHE A 288 -29.40 3.12 15.00
C PHE A 288 -29.78 4.59 15.24
N LEU A 289 -31.06 4.87 15.43
CA LEU A 289 -31.58 6.22 15.58
C LEU A 289 -32.31 6.35 16.91
N GLU A 290 -32.04 7.43 17.60
CA GLU A 290 -32.73 7.77 18.87
C GLU A 290 -33.70 8.94 18.68
N ARG A 291 -34.87 8.84 19.26
CA ARG A 291 -35.77 9.97 19.37
C ARG A 291 -35.50 10.70 20.66
N MET A 292 -34.93 11.88 20.57
CA MET A 292 -34.90 12.78 21.72
C MET A 292 -36.33 13.19 22.01
N LYS A 293 -36.86 12.80 23.17
CA LYS A 293 -38.07 13.36 23.67
C LYS A 293 -37.81 14.78 24.14
N PRO A 294 -38.67 15.77 23.78
CA PRO A 294 -38.57 17.10 24.33
C PRO A 294 -38.74 17.11 25.84
#